data_a75324878b95a0f827cc1eac25f1a86b
#
_entry.id   a75324878b95a0f827cc1eac25f1a86b
#
_cell.length_a   1.000
_cell.length_b   1.000
_cell.length_c   1.000
_cell.angle_alpha   90.00
_cell.angle_beta   90.00
_cell.angle_gamma   90.00
#
_symmetry.space_group_name_H-M   'P 1'
#
loop_
_entity.id
_entity.type
_entity.pdbx_description
1 polymer ?
#
loop_
_entity_poly.entity_id
_entity_poly.type
_entity_poly.pdbx_seq_one_letter_code
_entity_poly.pdbx_strand_id
1 'polypeptide(L)'
;MNIEMFGATTGLNDIYKDFRTFEIHIASILAKRYNRIDEQKRIAPGHRPDILIWDTKTIVSVKMQNVQGTADEKIAYEMWKLQRACDNLDWNNAVVIAGGPMITLLDDMKEIAKQYKDVEIYRYEDDIELTYI
;
A
#
# COMPACT_ATOMS: atom_id res chain seq x y z
N MET A 1 -26.06 -18.42 3.86
CA MET A 1 -25.79 -17.98 3.54
C MET A 1 -25.43 -17.76 3.47
N ASN A 2 -25.02 -17.69 3.92
CA ASN A 2 -24.49 -17.30 3.74
C ASN A 2 -23.97 -17.17 4.12
N ILE A 3 -23.51 -17.28 4.54
CA ILE A 3 -23.03 -17.06 4.62
C ILE A 3 -22.51 -17.14 4.65
N GLU A 4 -22.18 -17.45 4.83
CA GLU A 4 -21.79 -17.37 4.48
C GLU A 4 -21.56 -17.32 3.95
N MET A 5 -21.68 -17.37 3.64
CA MET A 5 -21.46 -17.05 3.03
C MET A 5 -21.51 -16.36 2.93
N PHE A 6 -21.35 -16.38 2.68
CA PHE A 6 -21.30 -15.27 2.78
C PHE A 6 -20.31 -14.50 3.39
N GLY A 7 -19.56 -14.89 3.33
CA GLY A 7 -18.77 -14.28 4.39
C GLY A 7 -17.57 -13.54 3.87
N ALA A 8 -16.81 -14.09 2.92
CA ALA A 8 -15.62 -13.51 2.33
C ALA A 8 -15.90 -12.15 1.65
N THR A 9 -17.00 -12.05 0.93
CA THR A 9 -17.40 -10.81 0.28
C THR A 9 -17.69 -9.72 1.32
N THR A 10 -18.37 -10.09 2.40
CA THR A 10 -18.64 -9.17 3.49
C THR A 10 -17.34 -8.67 4.12
N GLY A 11 -16.38 -9.58 4.31
CA GLY A 11 -15.07 -9.21 4.87
C GLY A 11 -14.33 -8.22 4.00
N LEU A 12 -14.38 -8.36 2.68
CA LEU A 12 -13.74 -7.42 1.76
C LEU A 12 -14.36 -6.03 1.87
N ASN A 13 -15.70 -5.95 1.95
CA ASN A 13 -16.37 -4.68 2.10
C ASN A 13 -15.99 -4.01 3.42
N ASP A 14 -15.83 -4.79 4.49
CA ASP A 14 -15.49 -4.26 5.80
C ASP A 14 -14.10 -3.62 5.83
N ILE A 15 -13.13 -4.12 5.06
CA ILE A 15 -11.78 -3.54 5.06
C ILE A 15 -11.74 -2.17 4.41
N TYR A 16 -12.73 -1.82 3.60
CA TYR A 16 -12.81 -0.50 2.96
C TYR A 16 -13.67 0.48 3.76
N LYS A 17 -14.02 0.15 4.97
CA LYS A 17 -14.82 0.99 5.86
C LYS A 17 -14.16 2.37 6.04
N ASP A 18 -12.84 2.36 6.28
CA ASP A 18 -12.05 3.58 6.37
C ASP A 18 -10.58 3.23 6.06
N PHE A 19 -9.76 4.26 5.89
CA PHE A 19 -8.36 4.08 5.56
C PHE A 19 -7.63 3.26 6.62
N ARG A 20 -7.85 3.55 7.89
CA ARG A 20 -7.12 2.86 8.97
C ARG A 20 -7.45 1.37 9.02
N THR A 21 -8.70 1.01 8.77
CA THR A 21 -9.11 -0.40 8.71
C THR A 21 -8.39 -1.12 7.57
N PHE A 22 -8.32 -0.49 6.41
CA PHE A 22 -7.61 -1.06 5.27
C PHE A 22 -6.11 -1.19 5.56
N GLU A 23 -5.50 -0.17 6.13
CA GLU A 23 -4.08 -0.18 6.49
C GLU A 23 -3.76 -1.30 7.48
N ILE A 24 -4.58 -1.47 8.52
CA ILE A 24 -4.40 -2.55 9.50
C ILE A 24 -4.52 -3.92 8.84
N HIS A 25 -5.45 -4.06 7.90
CA HIS A 25 -5.62 -5.30 7.17
C HIS A 25 -4.37 -5.65 6.37
N ILE A 26 -3.82 -4.68 5.64
CA ILE A 26 -2.58 -4.87 4.88
C ILE A 26 -1.43 -5.25 5.82
N ALA A 27 -1.28 -4.51 6.92
CA ALA A 27 -0.23 -4.77 7.90
C ALA A 27 -0.36 -6.18 8.49
N SER A 28 -1.58 -6.66 8.73
CA SER A 28 -1.80 -7.99 9.30
C SER A 28 -1.35 -9.11 8.36
N ILE A 29 -1.53 -8.92 7.05
CA ILE A 29 -1.05 -9.89 6.06
C ILE A 29 0.49 -9.95 6.09
N LEU A 30 1.13 -8.79 6.11
CA LEU A 30 2.59 -8.71 6.12
C LEU A 30 3.18 -9.21 7.43
N ALA A 31 2.50 -8.98 8.56
CA ALA A 31 2.97 -9.43 9.87
C ALA A 31 3.01 -10.95 10.00
N LYS A 32 2.23 -11.67 9.20
CA LYS A 32 2.28 -13.14 9.17
C LYS A 32 3.49 -13.66 8.42
N ARG A 33 4.10 -12.82 7.60
CA ARG A 33 5.18 -13.19 6.69
C ARG A 33 6.55 -12.71 7.18
N TYR A 34 6.58 -11.56 7.85
CA TYR A 34 7.81 -10.92 8.27
C TYR A 34 7.89 -10.81 9.80
N ASN A 35 9.11 -10.80 10.32
CA ASN A 35 9.37 -10.78 11.77
C ASN A 35 9.30 -9.38 12.36
N ARG A 36 9.67 -8.37 11.58
CA ARG A 36 9.78 -7.01 12.13
C ARG A 36 9.10 -5.99 11.23
N ILE A 37 7.93 -5.55 11.66
CA ILE A 37 7.09 -4.59 10.95
C ILE A 37 6.71 -3.48 11.91
N ASP A 38 6.77 -2.23 11.45
CA ASP A 38 6.26 -1.07 12.17
C ASP A 38 5.21 -0.36 11.32
N GLU A 39 4.20 0.21 11.99
CA GLU A 39 3.18 1.04 11.35
C GLU A 39 3.37 2.49 11.81
N GLN A 40 3.20 3.43 10.89
CA GLN A 40 3.18 4.87 11.16
C GLN A 40 4.42 5.34 11.92
N LYS A 41 5.58 4.77 11.63
CA LYS A 41 6.83 5.14 12.27
C LYS A 41 7.60 6.16 11.42
N ARG A 42 7.99 7.26 12.04
CA ARG A 42 8.76 8.30 11.36
C ARG A 42 10.17 7.81 11.05
N ILE A 43 10.63 8.02 9.82
CA ILE A 43 12.00 7.67 9.40
C ILE A 43 12.84 8.91 9.12
N ALA A 44 12.19 10.07 8.97
CA ALA A 44 12.86 11.36 8.79
C ALA A 44 11.84 12.46 9.09
N PRO A 45 12.30 13.71 9.33
CA PRO A 45 11.36 14.83 9.49
C PRO A 45 10.43 14.91 8.29
N GLY A 46 9.13 14.98 8.56
CA GLY A 46 8.13 15.07 7.49
C GLY A 46 7.86 13.77 6.76
N HIS A 47 8.47 12.65 7.16
CA HIS A 47 8.24 11.38 6.47
C HIS A 47 7.91 10.27 7.47
N ARG A 48 6.64 9.91 7.53
CA ARG A 48 6.14 8.82 8.37
C ARG A 48 5.36 7.84 7.49
N PRO A 49 6.06 6.83 6.92
CA PRO A 49 5.41 5.84 6.05
C PRO A 49 4.34 5.04 6.78
N ASP A 50 3.41 4.49 6.01
CA ASP A 50 2.33 3.68 6.57
C ASP A 50 2.85 2.40 7.23
N ILE A 51 3.72 1.67 6.53
CA ILE A 51 4.26 0.40 7.03
C ILE A 51 5.73 0.31 6.65
N LEU A 52 6.54 -0.20 7.58
CA LEU A 52 7.95 -0.49 7.35
C LEU A 52 8.19 -1.98 7.56
N ILE A 53 8.81 -2.64 6.59
CA ILE A 53 9.25 -4.03 6.72
C ILE A 53 10.77 -4.00 6.88
N TRP A 54 11.23 -4.20 8.11
CA TRP A 54 12.64 -4.14 8.42
C TRP A 54 13.43 -5.32 7.86
N ASP A 55 12.81 -6.50 7.79
CA ASP A 55 13.45 -7.72 7.28
C ASP A 55 14.07 -7.50 5.91
N THR A 56 13.40 -6.76 5.05
CA THR A 56 13.82 -6.52 3.66
C THR A 56 14.15 -5.06 3.38
N LYS A 57 14.01 -4.19 4.38
CA LYS A 57 14.17 -2.74 4.21
C LYS A 57 13.22 -2.20 3.14
N THR A 58 11.96 -2.56 3.25
CA THR A 58 10.91 -2.15 2.31
C THR A 58 9.96 -1.15 2.97
N ILE A 59 9.69 -0.05 2.29
CA ILE A 59 8.67 0.91 2.69
C ILE A 59 7.38 0.55 1.97
N VAL A 60 6.26 0.47 2.71
CA VAL A 60 4.96 0.21 2.11
C VAL A 60 4.07 1.44 2.32
N SER A 61 3.56 1.98 1.24
CA SER A 61 2.59 3.07 1.27
C SER A 61 1.23 2.51 0.88
N VAL A 62 0.21 2.83 1.66
CA VAL A 62 -1.14 2.32 1.45
C VAL A 62 -2.03 3.47 0.99
N LYS A 63 -2.77 3.25 -0.09
CA LYS A 63 -3.72 4.24 -0.62
C LYS A 63 -5.07 3.57 -0.79
N MET A 64 -6.13 4.24 -0.36
CA MET A 64 -7.48 3.71 -0.47
C MET A 64 -8.42 4.78 -1.01
N GLN A 65 -9.33 4.37 -1.89
CA GLN A 65 -10.39 5.25 -2.37
C GLN A 65 -11.69 4.47 -2.45
N ASN A 66 -12.65 4.84 -1.59
CA ASN A 66 -13.98 4.23 -1.59
C ASN A 66 -15.06 5.24 -2.00
N VAL A 67 -14.67 6.48 -2.30
CA VAL A 67 -15.54 7.51 -2.86
C VAL A 67 -14.80 8.18 -4.01
N GLN A 68 -15.52 8.84 -4.90
CA GLN A 68 -14.89 9.53 -6.01
C GLN A 68 -13.98 10.66 -5.49
N GLY A 69 -12.78 10.79 -6.06
CA GLY A 69 -11.81 11.78 -5.61
C GLY A 69 -10.54 11.79 -6.45
N THR A 70 -9.45 12.33 -5.86
CA THR A 70 -8.21 12.65 -6.56
C THR A 70 -7.01 11.82 -6.09
N ALA A 71 -7.25 10.55 -5.74
CA ALA A 71 -6.17 9.70 -5.22
C ALA A 71 -5.03 9.51 -6.22
N ASP A 72 -5.33 9.48 -7.53
CA ASP A 72 -4.32 9.24 -8.56
C ASP A 72 -3.22 10.30 -8.56
N GLU A 73 -3.58 11.57 -8.38
CA GLU A 73 -2.61 12.66 -8.31
C GLU A 73 -1.67 12.50 -7.12
N LYS A 74 -2.23 12.09 -5.99
CA LYS A 74 -1.48 11.91 -4.75
C LYS A 74 -0.53 10.71 -4.86
N ILE A 75 -0.92 9.70 -5.64
CA ILE A 75 -0.09 8.51 -5.85
C ILE A 75 1.20 8.88 -6.59
N ALA A 76 1.12 9.73 -7.62
CA ALA A 76 2.29 10.14 -8.37
C ALA A 76 3.30 10.88 -7.48
N TYR A 77 2.82 11.79 -6.63
CA TYR A 77 3.68 12.51 -5.68
C TYR A 77 4.29 11.54 -4.66
N GLU A 78 3.49 10.59 -4.20
CA GLU A 78 3.95 9.60 -3.22
C GLU A 78 5.09 8.76 -3.79
N MET A 79 5.00 8.32 -5.03
CA MET A 79 6.06 7.54 -5.66
C MET A 79 7.38 8.30 -5.73
N TRP A 80 7.33 9.59 -6.08
CA TRP A 80 8.51 10.44 -6.10
C TRP A 80 9.14 10.53 -4.70
N LYS A 81 8.31 10.74 -3.69
CA LYS A 81 8.75 10.86 -2.31
C LYS A 81 9.38 9.56 -1.79
N LEU A 82 8.81 8.42 -2.19
CA LEU A 82 9.32 7.11 -1.79
C LEU A 82 10.68 6.82 -2.42
N GLN A 83 10.87 7.17 -3.69
CA GLN A 83 12.18 6.99 -4.31
C GLN A 83 13.25 7.83 -3.61
N ARG A 84 12.90 9.04 -3.21
CA ARG A 84 13.84 9.88 -2.46
C ARG A 84 14.20 9.25 -1.12
N ALA A 85 13.25 8.59 -0.46
CA ALA A 85 13.54 7.88 0.78
C ALA A 85 14.51 6.73 0.55
N CYS A 86 14.33 5.97 -0.53
CA CYS A 86 15.25 4.90 -0.88
C CYS A 86 16.65 5.44 -1.18
N ASP A 87 16.73 6.56 -1.89
CA ASP A 87 18.01 7.16 -2.25
C ASP A 87 18.76 7.74 -1.04
N ASN A 88 18.04 8.33 -0.10
CA ASN A 88 18.65 9.16 0.95
C ASN A 88 18.61 8.56 2.36
N LEU A 89 17.77 7.57 2.62
CA LEU A 89 17.52 7.07 3.97
C LEU A 89 17.83 5.56 4.13
N ASP A 90 18.54 4.98 3.18
CA ASP A 90 19.01 3.59 3.26
C ASP A 90 17.88 2.56 3.30
N TRP A 91 16.88 2.75 2.45
CA TRP A 91 15.82 1.76 2.23
C TRP A 91 16.04 1.09 0.87
N ASN A 92 15.78 -0.21 0.78
CA ASN A 92 16.07 -0.97 -0.44
C ASN A 92 15.03 -0.73 -1.52
N ASN A 93 13.75 -0.69 -1.14
CA ASN A 93 12.68 -0.51 -2.11
C ASN A 93 11.42 0.00 -1.42
N ALA A 94 10.46 0.42 -2.23
CA ALA A 94 9.17 0.89 -1.76
C ALA A 94 8.06 0.33 -2.63
N VAL A 95 6.92 0.03 -2.02
CA VAL A 95 5.75 -0.50 -2.71
C VAL A 95 4.53 0.34 -2.34
N VAL A 96 3.79 0.78 -3.35
CA VAL A 96 2.50 1.44 -3.16
C VAL A 96 1.41 0.39 -3.37
N ILE A 97 0.56 0.21 -2.38
CA ILE A 97 -0.60 -0.68 -2.46
C ILE A 97 -1.83 0.19 -2.52
N ALA A 98 -2.51 0.19 -3.65
CA ALA A 98 -3.71 0.99 -3.87
C ALA A 98 -4.93 0.09 -3.89
N GLY A 99 -6.00 0.46 -3.18
CA GLY A 99 -7.20 -0.37 -3.13
C GLY A 99 -8.47 0.43 -2.88
N GLY A 100 -9.59 -0.27 -2.93
CA GLY A 100 -10.90 0.31 -2.74
C GLY A 100 -11.74 0.29 -4.00
N PRO A 101 -13.08 0.29 -3.85
CA PRO A 101 -13.99 0.13 -4.99
C PRO A 101 -13.93 1.28 -6.00
N MET A 102 -13.44 2.44 -5.60
CA MET A 102 -13.35 3.61 -6.48
C MET A 102 -11.94 3.88 -6.99
N ILE A 103 -10.96 3.06 -6.62
CA ILE A 103 -9.60 3.29 -7.07
C ILE A 103 -9.49 2.92 -8.55
N THR A 104 -8.96 3.83 -9.33
CA THR A 104 -8.66 3.58 -10.73
C THR A 104 -7.14 3.62 -10.89
N LEU A 105 -6.56 2.46 -11.12
CA LEU A 105 -5.13 2.38 -11.33
C LEU A 105 -4.88 2.30 -12.83
N LEU A 106 -4.63 3.45 -13.40
CA LEU A 106 -4.45 3.57 -14.84
C LEU A 106 -3.07 3.09 -15.25
N ASP A 107 -2.94 2.70 -16.53
CA ASP A 107 -1.64 2.32 -17.11
C ASP A 107 -0.62 3.45 -16.92
N ASP A 108 -1.07 4.70 -16.93
CA ASP A 108 -0.21 5.85 -16.69
C ASP A 108 0.51 5.78 -15.35
N MET A 109 -0.17 5.34 -14.28
CA MET A 109 0.44 5.22 -12.96
C MET A 109 1.52 4.15 -12.95
N LYS A 110 1.30 3.06 -13.67
CA LYS A 110 2.30 1.99 -13.80
C LYS A 110 3.50 2.46 -14.60
N GLU A 111 3.26 3.25 -15.66
CA GLU A 111 4.35 3.83 -16.44
C GLU A 111 5.17 4.83 -15.63
N ILE A 112 4.51 5.64 -14.80
CA ILE A 112 5.21 6.56 -13.90
C ILE A 112 6.10 5.79 -12.93
N ALA A 113 5.59 4.68 -12.37
CA ALA A 113 6.38 3.87 -11.44
C ALA A 113 7.64 3.31 -12.09
N LYS A 114 7.60 2.97 -13.38
CA LYS A 114 8.76 2.47 -14.11
C LYS A 114 9.91 3.46 -14.20
N GLN A 115 9.64 4.76 -13.99
CA GLN A 115 10.68 5.80 -14.00
C GLN A 115 11.52 5.75 -12.73
N TYR A 116 11.07 5.05 -11.71
CA TYR A 116 11.76 4.92 -10.43
C TYR A 116 12.28 3.50 -10.27
N LYS A 117 13.57 3.36 -10.02
CA LYS A 117 14.19 2.04 -9.96
C LYS A 117 13.76 1.21 -8.75
N ASP A 118 13.37 1.87 -7.66
CA ASP A 118 13.09 1.20 -6.39
C ASP A 118 11.62 1.24 -5.98
N VAL A 119 10.73 1.83 -6.78
CA VAL A 119 9.32 1.98 -6.43
C VAL A 119 8.44 1.17 -7.37
N GLU A 120 7.52 0.39 -6.78
CA GLU A 120 6.53 -0.36 -7.54
C GLU A 120 5.15 -0.01 -7.02
N ILE A 121 4.13 -0.18 -7.87
CA ILE A 121 2.74 0.08 -7.50
C ILE A 121 1.89 -1.12 -7.89
N TYR A 122 1.00 -1.52 -6.98
CA TYR A 122 0.09 -2.64 -7.19
C TYR A 122 -1.31 -2.27 -6.73
N ARG A 123 -2.29 -2.88 -7.39
CA ARG A 123 -3.67 -2.79 -6.96
C ARG A 123 -3.98 -3.96 -6.04
N TYR A 124 -4.47 -3.68 -4.84
CA TYR A 124 -4.73 -4.70 -3.83
C TYR A 124 -5.67 -5.80 -4.36
N GLU A 125 -6.74 -5.42 -5.10
CA GLU A 125 -7.75 -6.35 -5.58
C GLU A 125 -7.20 -7.33 -6.63
N ASP A 126 -6.06 -7.04 -7.23
CA ASP A 126 -5.42 -7.94 -8.19
C ASP A 126 -4.68 -9.08 -7.50
N ASP A 127 -4.27 -8.90 -6.24
CA ASP A 127 -3.57 -9.92 -5.47
C ASP A 127 -3.71 -9.62 -3.99
N ILE A 128 -4.79 -10.11 -3.39
CA ILE A 128 -5.14 -9.83 -1.99
C ILE A 128 -4.21 -10.50 -0.98
N GLU A 129 -3.36 -11.42 -1.43
CA GLU A 129 -2.37 -12.06 -0.55
C GLU A 129 -1.03 -11.35 -0.57
N LEU A 130 -0.89 -10.32 -1.38
CA LEU A 130 0.32 -9.51 -1.50
C LEU A 130 1.56 -10.36 -1.80
N THR A 131 1.43 -11.27 -2.76
CA THR A 131 2.50 -12.23 -3.07
C THR A 131 3.72 -11.56 -3.71
N TYR A 132 3.57 -10.32 -4.21
CA TYR A 132 4.65 -9.54 -4.81
C TYR A 132 5.55 -8.85 -3.77
N ILE A 133 5.24 -8.95 -2.50
CA ILE A 133 6.06 -8.36 -1.43
C ILE A 133 6.80 -9.43 -0.65
#